data_1173284e14536900ae65f2101cb2fa39
#
_entry.id   1173284e14536900ae65f2101cb2fa39
#
_cell.length_a   1.000
_cell.length_b   1.000
_cell.length_c   1.000
_cell.angle_alpha   90.00
_cell.angle_beta   90.00
_cell.angle_gamma   90.00
#
_symmetry.space_group_name_H-M   'P 1'
#
loop_
_entity.id
_entity.type
_entity.pdbx_description
1 polymer ?
#
loop_
_entity_poly.entity_id
_entity_poly.type
_entity_poly.pdbx_seq_one_letter_code
_entity_poly.pdbx_strand_id
1 'polypeptide(L)'
;MQTVDTLKNGFKIIQDSNRFKFGIDAILLSRFAFDQIRNNDKVIDLGTGNGIIPLMLAKSRASSITGLEIQSENVELAEQSVKLNQLENKIKIQQGNQSPRQKNLVRSFPLPLSKQLYLFGFNSSLITIFFPFF
;
A
#
# COMPACT_ATOMS: atom_id res chain seq x y z
N MET A 1 16.21 -15.00 2.72
CA MET A 1 17.22 -14.26 1.94
C MET A 1 16.52 -13.13 1.22
N GLN A 2 17.01 -11.93 1.38
CA GLN A 2 16.45 -10.75 0.71
C GLN A 2 16.92 -10.67 -0.74
N THR A 3 16.01 -10.32 -1.62
CA THR A 3 16.25 -10.04 -3.04
C THR A 3 15.73 -8.65 -3.40
N VAL A 4 16.27 -8.08 -4.46
CA VAL A 4 15.81 -6.79 -5.00
C VAL A 4 15.30 -7.03 -6.40
N ASP A 5 14.02 -6.76 -6.61
CA ASP A 5 13.38 -6.88 -7.91
C ASP A 5 13.06 -5.49 -8.48
N THR A 6 13.08 -5.36 -9.79
CA THR A 6 12.72 -4.12 -10.48
C THR A 6 11.29 -4.19 -10.99
N LEU A 7 10.46 -3.24 -10.58
CA LEU A 7 9.07 -3.11 -11.01
C LEU A 7 8.97 -2.51 -12.41
N LYS A 8 7.84 -2.72 -13.09
CA LYS A 8 7.62 -2.18 -14.45
C LYS A 8 7.73 -0.66 -14.56
N ASN A 9 7.46 0.07 -13.46
CA ASN A 9 7.61 1.52 -13.42
C ASN A 9 9.05 2.00 -13.13
N GLY A 10 10.01 1.06 -13.03
CA GLY A 10 11.42 1.34 -12.79
C GLY A 10 11.84 1.39 -11.32
N PHE A 11 10.92 1.40 -10.37
CA PHE A 11 11.25 1.33 -8.95
C PHE A 11 11.66 -0.07 -8.54
N LYS A 12 12.43 -0.14 -7.46
CA LYS A 12 12.95 -1.39 -6.88
C LYS A 12 12.17 -1.75 -5.63
N ILE A 13 11.92 -3.04 -5.45
CA ILE A 13 11.30 -3.59 -4.26
C ILE A 13 12.18 -4.64 -3.62
N ILE A 14 12.31 -4.58 -2.30
CA ILE A 14 13.03 -5.57 -1.52
C ILE A 14 12.04 -6.63 -1.06
N GLN A 15 12.36 -7.88 -1.31
CA GLN A 15 11.56 -9.04 -0.94
C GLN A 15 12.38 -10.02 -0.12
N ASP A 16 11.72 -10.80 0.72
CA ASP A 16 12.33 -11.93 1.42
C ASP A 16 11.77 -13.23 0.84
N SER A 17 12.66 -14.15 0.42
CA SER A 17 12.27 -15.44 -0.15
C SER A 17 11.47 -16.32 0.80
N ASN A 18 11.61 -16.11 2.11
CA ASN A 18 10.89 -16.84 3.16
C ASN A 18 9.53 -16.23 3.50
N ARG A 19 9.13 -15.15 2.81
CA ARG A 19 7.89 -14.43 3.07
C ARG A 19 7.01 -14.40 1.84
N PHE A 20 5.76 -13.96 2.05
CA PHE A 20 4.82 -13.77 0.96
C PHE A 20 5.36 -12.76 -0.06
N LYS A 21 5.47 -13.21 -1.31
CA LYS A 21 5.75 -12.33 -2.43
C LYS A 21 4.44 -11.76 -2.96
N PHE A 22 4.48 -10.51 -3.41
CA PHE A 22 3.31 -9.91 -4.03
C PHE A 22 2.87 -10.70 -5.27
N GLY A 23 1.57 -10.87 -5.43
CA GLY A 23 0.98 -11.53 -6.60
C GLY A 23 0.62 -10.54 -7.70
N ILE A 24 0.17 -11.08 -8.81
CA ILE A 24 -0.37 -10.30 -9.94
C ILE A 24 -1.55 -9.42 -9.51
N ASP A 25 -2.28 -9.84 -8.49
CA ASP A 25 -3.44 -9.11 -7.96
C ASP A 25 -3.08 -7.72 -7.45
N ALA A 26 -1.94 -7.59 -6.75
CA ALA A 26 -1.45 -6.30 -6.27
C ALA A 26 -1.08 -5.37 -7.43
N ILE A 27 -0.52 -5.93 -8.50
CA ILE A 27 -0.17 -5.18 -9.71
C ILE A 27 -1.42 -4.69 -10.44
N LEU A 28 -2.43 -5.54 -10.61
CA LEU A 28 -3.69 -5.18 -11.25
C LEU A 28 -4.45 -4.13 -10.43
N LEU A 29 -4.49 -4.30 -9.11
CA LEU A 29 -5.11 -3.34 -8.20
C LEU A 29 -4.43 -1.97 -8.29
N SER A 30 -3.11 -1.94 -8.21
CA SER A 30 -2.37 -0.69 -8.29
C SER A 30 -2.58 0.01 -9.64
N ARG A 31 -2.68 -0.75 -10.73
CA ARG A 31 -2.98 -0.19 -12.05
C ARG A 31 -4.36 0.45 -12.08
N PHE A 32 -5.37 -0.25 -11.58
CA PHE A 32 -6.73 0.28 -11.48
C PHE A 32 -6.80 1.53 -10.60
N ALA A 33 -6.16 1.48 -9.43
CA ALA A 33 -6.09 2.59 -8.50
C ALA A 33 -5.39 3.82 -9.11
N PHE A 34 -4.32 3.61 -9.87
CA PHE A 34 -3.55 4.68 -10.49
C PHE A 34 -4.41 5.62 -11.34
N ASP A 35 -5.32 5.05 -12.13
CA ASP A 35 -6.20 5.79 -13.03
C ASP A 35 -7.30 6.57 -12.28
N GLN A 36 -7.61 6.17 -11.03
CA GLN A 36 -8.60 6.84 -10.19
C GLN A 36 -8.03 8.00 -9.36
N ILE A 37 -6.71 8.04 -9.17
CA ILE A 37 -6.06 9.05 -8.33
C ILE A 37 -6.08 10.42 -9.03
N ARG A 38 -6.64 11.40 -8.34
CA ARG A 38 -6.71 12.80 -8.78
C ARG A 38 -5.54 13.61 -8.20
N ASN A 39 -5.38 14.84 -8.71
CA ASN A 39 -4.38 15.75 -8.17
C ASN A 39 -4.61 16.02 -6.69
N ASN A 40 -3.54 15.93 -5.92
CA ASN A 40 -3.51 16.18 -4.48
C ASN A 40 -4.29 15.16 -3.62
N ASP A 41 -4.74 14.04 -4.18
CA ASP A 41 -5.31 12.97 -3.37
C ASP A 41 -4.29 12.42 -2.37
N LYS A 42 -4.77 12.01 -1.21
CA LYS A 42 -4.03 11.21 -0.24
C LYS A 42 -4.45 9.75 -0.39
N VAL A 43 -3.49 8.87 -0.46
CA VAL A 43 -3.73 7.43 -0.61
C VAL A 43 -3.34 6.71 0.66
N ILE A 44 -4.20 5.80 1.12
CA ILE A 44 -3.90 4.88 2.21
C ILE A 44 -4.01 3.45 1.70
N ASP A 45 -2.94 2.69 1.85
CA ASP A 45 -2.89 1.26 1.55
C ASP A 45 -2.90 0.46 2.85
N LEU A 46 -4.00 -0.25 3.09
CA LEU A 46 -4.19 -1.05 4.30
C LEU A 46 -3.68 -2.48 4.08
N GLY A 47 -2.75 -2.91 4.89
CA GLY A 47 -2.06 -4.19 4.72
C GLY A 47 -1.02 -4.13 3.60
N THR A 48 -0.20 -3.09 3.62
CA THR A 48 0.72 -2.78 2.53
C THR A 48 1.80 -3.84 2.28
N GLY A 49 2.02 -4.74 3.24
CA GLY A 49 3.04 -5.77 3.13
C GLY A 49 4.43 -5.16 2.94
N ASN A 50 5.13 -5.60 1.92
CA ASN A 50 6.45 -5.07 1.56
C ASN A 50 6.40 -3.76 0.76
N GLY A 51 5.23 -3.12 0.65
CA GLY A 51 5.07 -1.80 0.03
C GLY A 51 4.88 -1.82 -1.48
N ILE A 52 4.47 -2.92 -2.08
CA ILE A 52 4.30 -3.04 -3.53
C ILE A 52 3.32 -2.01 -4.10
N ILE A 53 2.15 -1.84 -3.48
CA ILE A 53 1.12 -0.91 -3.98
C ILE A 53 1.59 0.56 -3.88
N PRO A 54 2.10 1.05 -2.74
CA PRO A 54 2.71 2.38 -2.67
C PRO A 54 3.78 2.63 -3.73
N LEU A 55 4.67 1.67 -3.96
CA LEU A 55 5.71 1.80 -4.98
C LEU A 55 5.13 1.88 -6.39
N MET A 56 4.13 1.06 -6.71
CA MET A 56 3.44 1.10 -8.01
C MET A 56 2.70 2.42 -8.23
N LEU A 57 2.21 3.05 -7.17
CA LEU A 57 1.48 4.31 -7.20
C LEU A 57 2.36 5.55 -7.06
N ALA A 58 3.66 5.40 -6.86
CA ALA A 58 4.56 6.52 -6.56
C ALA A 58 4.59 7.61 -7.65
N LYS A 59 4.37 7.24 -8.91
CA LYS A 59 4.29 8.19 -10.05
C LYS A 59 2.88 8.74 -10.28
N SER A 60 1.89 8.39 -9.46
CA SER A 60 0.54 8.93 -9.57
C SER A 60 0.47 10.41 -9.15
N ARG A 61 -0.69 11.02 -9.34
CA ARG A 61 -0.97 12.40 -8.95
C ARG A 61 -1.24 12.60 -7.46
N ALA A 62 -1.16 11.54 -6.65
CA ALA A 62 -1.31 11.63 -5.20
C ALA A 62 -0.30 12.62 -4.59
N SER A 63 -0.74 13.38 -3.61
CA SER A 63 0.16 14.24 -2.82
C SER A 63 0.98 13.43 -1.82
N SER A 64 0.40 12.36 -1.30
CA SER A 64 1.06 11.44 -0.37
C SER A 64 0.43 10.06 -0.42
N ILE A 65 1.23 9.05 -0.11
CA ILE A 65 0.81 7.65 -0.02
C ILE A 65 1.25 7.11 1.33
N THR A 66 0.32 6.54 2.09
CA THR A 66 0.61 5.92 3.39
C THR A 66 0.32 4.43 3.31
N GLY A 67 1.31 3.60 3.57
CA GLY A 67 1.16 2.16 3.76
C GLY A 67 1.05 1.82 5.23
N LEU A 68 0.01 1.07 5.62
CA LEU A 68 -0.16 0.54 6.97
C LEU A 68 0.08 -0.97 6.97
N GLU A 69 0.92 -1.44 7.89
CA GLU A 69 1.25 -2.86 8.04
C GLU A 69 1.38 -3.20 9.53
N ILE A 70 0.90 -4.38 9.92
CA ILE A 70 0.93 -4.84 11.32
C ILE A 70 2.27 -5.53 11.63
N GLN A 71 2.78 -6.30 10.68
CA GLN A 71 3.99 -7.09 10.85
C GLN A 71 5.23 -6.20 10.73
N SER A 72 5.99 -6.09 11.82
CA SER A 72 7.20 -5.23 11.88
C SER A 72 8.20 -5.52 10.78
N GLU A 73 8.39 -6.79 10.46
CA GLU A 73 9.37 -7.20 9.45
C GLU A 73 8.96 -6.79 8.02
N ASN A 74 7.67 -6.76 7.73
CA ASN A 74 7.16 -6.22 6.46
C ASN A 74 7.30 -4.71 6.41
N VAL A 75 7.05 -4.02 7.55
CA VAL A 75 7.29 -2.58 7.67
C VAL A 75 8.74 -2.25 7.33
N GLU A 76 9.70 -2.99 7.90
CA GLU A 76 11.12 -2.79 7.63
C GLU A 76 11.47 -2.96 6.15
N LEU A 77 10.95 -4.00 5.49
CA LEU A 77 11.15 -4.24 4.06
C LEU A 77 10.56 -3.10 3.22
N ALA A 78 9.35 -2.65 3.56
CA ALA A 78 8.69 -1.57 2.86
C ALA A 78 9.44 -0.24 3.03
N GLU A 79 9.89 0.09 4.24
CA GLU A 79 10.69 1.30 4.51
C GLU A 79 12.03 1.27 3.77
N GLN A 80 12.71 0.12 3.75
CA GLN A 80 13.95 -0.05 2.99
C GLN A 80 13.71 0.15 1.49
N SER A 81 12.60 -0.36 0.95
CA SER A 81 12.24 -0.18 -0.45
C SER A 81 11.94 1.28 -0.78
N VAL A 82 11.21 1.99 0.08
CA VAL A 82 10.93 3.42 -0.07
C VAL A 82 12.24 4.22 -0.10
N LYS A 83 13.14 3.95 0.84
CA LYS A 83 14.44 4.61 0.94
C LYS A 83 15.34 4.31 -0.27
N LEU A 84 15.37 3.04 -0.72
CA LEU A 84 16.15 2.62 -1.90
C LEU A 84 15.76 3.40 -3.15
N ASN A 85 14.49 3.79 -3.25
CA ASN A 85 13.95 4.56 -4.38
C ASN A 85 13.92 6.07 -4.14
N GLN A 86 14.40 6.57 -2.98
CA GLN A 86 14.37 7.98 -2.60
C GLN A 86 12.94 8.58 -2.62
N LEU A 87 11.98 7.82 -2.11
CA LEU A 87 10.55 8.17 -2.14
C LEU A 87 9.99 8.58 -0.76
N GLU A 88 10.84 8.88 0.22
CA GLU A 88 10.45 9.22 1.60
C GLU A 88 9.55 10.47 1.67
N ASN A 89 9.67 11.38 0.70
CA ASN A 89 8.82 12.57 0.60
C ASN A 89 7.42 12.26 0.04
N LYS A 90 7.22 11.11 -0.59
CA LYS A 90 5.97 10.71 -1.24
C LYS A 90 5.26 9.61 -0.48
N ILE A 91 6.02 8.64 0.04
CA ILE A 91 5.51 7.42 0.65
C ILE A 91 5.94 7.37 2.11
N LYS A 92 4.97 7.12 2.99
CA LYS A 92 5.19 6.87 4.41
C LYS A 92 4.69 5.48 4.75
N ILE A 93 5.54 4.67 5.38
CA ILE A 93 5.15 3.38 5.93
C ILE A 93 4.93 3.53 7.42
N GLN A 94 3.86 2.98 7.93
CA GLN A 94 3.53 3.01 9.36
C GLN A 94 3.20 1.61 9.85
N GLN A 95 3.76 1.25 10.98
CA GLN A 95 3.32 0.05 11.67
C GLN A 95 1.95 0.31 12.29
N GLY A 96 0.96 -0.47 11.85
CA GLY A 96 -0.36 -0.49 12.45
C GLY A 96 -0.28 -1.14 13.82
N ASN A 97 -0.77 -0.46 14.84
CA ASN A 97 -1.13 -1.11 16.08
C ASN A 97 -2.64 -1.42 16.04
N GLN A 98 -3.07 -2.45 16.75
CA GLN A 98 -4.50 -2.77 16.87
C GLN A 98 -5.26 -1.75 17.76
N SER A 99 -4.94 -0.45 17.61
CA SER A 99 -5.58 0.58 18.40
C SER A 99 -7.07 0.69 18.05
N PRO A 100 -7.93 1.05 19.02
CA PRO A 100 -9.35 1.25 18.76
C PRO A 100 -9.65 2.24 17.63
N ARG A 101 -8.78 3.23 17.39
CA ARG A 101 -8.91 4.21 16.30
C ARG A 101 -8.74 3.58 14.93
N GLN A 102 -7.78 2.65 14.76
CA GLN A 102 -7.59 1.95 13.49
C GLN A 102 -8.68 0.91 13.26
N LYS A 103 -9.12 0.22 14.32
CA LYS A 103 -10.30 -0.67 14.25
C LYS A 103 -11.57 0.10 13.86
N ASN A 104 -11.73 1.34 14.32
CA ASN A 104 -12.88 2.16 13.95
C ASN A 104 -12.78 2.69 12.51
N LEU A 105 -11.58 3.00 12.02
CA LEU A 105 -11.38 3.35 10.62
C LEU A 105 -11.79 2.19 9.70
N VAL A 106 -11.40 0.97 10.02
CA VAL A 106 -11.77 -0.24 9.28
C VAL A 106 -13.24 -0.62 9.48
N ARG A 107 -13.80 -0.41 10.68
CA ARG A 107 -15.21 -0.71 11.00
C ARG A 107 -16.21 0.29 10.45
N SER A 108 -15.80 1.50 10.14
CA SER A 108 -16.69 2.49 9.50
C SER A 108 -17.01 2.17 8.05
N PHE A 109 -16.42 1.12 7.48
CA PHE A 109 -16.75 0.62 6.15
C PHE A 109 -17.86 -0.45 6.21
N PRO A 110 -19.05 -0.19 5.65
CA PRO A 110 -20.24 -1.03 5.86
C PRO A 110 -20.29 -2.22 4.89
N LEU A 111 -19.31 -3.13 4.88
CA LEU A 111 -19.37 -4.25 3.94
C LEU A 111 -18.88 -5.60 4.52
N PRO A 112 -19.53 -6.72 4.15
CA PRO A 112 -19.12 -8.04 4.58
C PRO A 112 -17.81 -8.47 3.92
N LEU A 113 -16.94 -9.05 4.74
CA LEU A 113 -15.54 -9.41 4.48
C LEU A 113 -15.31 -10.59 3.50
N SER A 114 -16.15 -10.81 2.52
CA SER A 114 -15.92 -11.85 1.54
C SER A 114 -15.42 -11.27 0.22
N LYS A 115 -14.12 -11.44 -0.03
CA LYS A 115 -13.48 -11.38 -1.36
C LYS A 115 -13.80 -10.15 -2.23
N GLN A 116 -13.61 -8.94 -1.74
CA GLN A 116 -13.76 -7.79 -2.63
C GLN A 116 -12.58 -6.83 -2.51
N LEU A 117 -12.09 -6.49 -3.68
CA LEU A 117 -11.18 -5.41 -3.96
C LEU A 117 -11.92 -4.11 -3.67
N TYR A 118 -11.49 -3.33 -2.69
CA TYR A 118 -12.13 -2.05 -2.40
C TYR A 118 -11.21 -0.90 -2.75
N LEU A 119 -11.59 -0.20 -3.79
CA LEU A 119 -11.13 1.15 -4.04
C LEU A 119 -12.25 2.08 -3.56
N PHE A 120 -12.05 2.80 -2.48
CA PHE A 120 -13.00 3.81 -2.03
C PHE A 120 -12.46 5.20 -2.32
N GLY A 121 -13.14 5.90 -3.24
CA GLY A 121 -13.06 7.34 -3.33
C GLY A 121 -14.22 7.92 -2.55
N PHE A 122 -13.98 8.54 -1.40
CA PHE A 122 -14.98 9.33 -0.71
C PHE A 122 -14.54 10.79 -0.66
N ASN A 123 -15.46 11.60 -1.15
CA ASN A 123 -15.59 13.04 -0.98
C ASN A 123 -14.48 13.72 -0.18
N SER A 124 -13.55 14.35 -0.86
CA SER A 124 -12.38 15.08 -0.37
C SER A 124 -11.06 14.29 -0.33
N SER A 125 -10.42 14.09 -1.48
CA SER A 125 -8.95 13.89 -1.54
C SER A 125 -8.34 12.68 -0.79
N LEU A 126 -9.12 11.67 -0.37
CA LEU A 126 -8.62 10.46 0.28
C LEU A 126 -9.01 9.22 -0.51
N ILE A 127 -8.03 8.44 -0.93
CA ILE A 127 -8.24 7.11 -1.53
C ILE A 127 -7.70 6.06 -0.56
N THR A 128 -8.56 5.11 -0.20
CA THR A 128 -8.18 3.98 0.63
C THR A 128 -8.16 2.71 -0.21
N ILE A 129 -7.07 2.01 -0.18
CA ILE A 129 -6.87 0.73 -0.84
C ILE A 129 -6.78 -0.34 0.25
N PHE A 130 -7.58 -1.36 0.13
CA PHE A 130 -7.56 -2.48 1.05
C PHE A 130 -7.38 -3.79 0.29
N PHE A 131 -6.37 -4.53 0.67
CA PHE A 131 -6.16 -5.90 0.19
C PHE A 131 -6.45 -6.87 1.33
N PRO A 132 -7.49 -7.71 1.26
CA PRO A 132 -7.74 -8.69 2.29
C PRO A 132 -6.67 -9.78 2.21
N PHE A 133 -5.83 -9.86 3.22
CA PHE A 133 -4.97 -11.03 3.42
C PHE A 133 -5.80 -12.18 3.99
N PHE A 134 -5.55 -13.33 3.44
CA PHE A 134 -5.95 -14.60 4.02
C PHE A 134 -4.92 -15.04 5.04
#